data_c401eeb53bab957ceb0a4a36296900a1
#
_entry.id   c401eeb53bab957ceb0a4a36296900a1
#
_cell.length_a   1.000
_cell.length_b   1.000
_cell.length_c   1.000
_cell.angle_alpha   90.00
_cell.angle_beta   90.00
_cell.angle_gamma   90.00
#
_symmetry.space_group_name_H-M   'P 1'
#
loop_
_entity.id
_entity.type
_entity.pdbx_description
1 polymer ?
#
loop_
_entity_poly.entity_id
_entity_poly.type
_entity_poly.pdbx_seq_one_letter_code
_entity_poly.pdbx_strand_id
1 'polypeptide(L)'
;MYKIEQKDFGYYLTFSGFIKKEEMEEWYKESLALLEKAPAHFGVFADLRDMKPLPAESQSVMEEGQKNYKQKGMVRSVVVLNSAIPTMQFKRIAKTTGIYQWERYIDASSNKDWEATGIAWIKDEIDPDAK
;
A
#
# COMPACT_ATOMS: atom_id res chain seq x y z
N MET A 1 12.99 1.64 6.13
CA MET A 1 12.35 0.93 7.24
C MET A 1 10.91 0.60 6.90
N TYR A 2 10.47 -0.59 7.23
CA TYR A 2 9.07 -0.96 7.04
C TYR A 2 8.47 -1.51 8.33
N LYS A 3 7.13 -1.45 8.41
CA LYS A 3 6.38 -1.99 9.54
C LYS A 3 5.05 -2.53 9.03
N ILE A 4 4.63 -3.68 9.55
CA ILE A 4 3.34 -4.30 9.24
C ILE A 4 2.54 -4.40 10.52
N GLU A 5 1.33 -3.82 10.54
CA GLU A 5 0.41 -3.90 11.69
C GLU A 5 -0.89 -4.53 11.23
N GLN A 6 -1.39 -5.46 11.99
CA GLN A 6 -2.69 -6.08 11.73
C GLN A 6 -3.79 -5.22 12.35
N LYS A 7 -4.83 -4.94 11.57
CA LYS A 7 -5.98 -4.13 12.00
C LYS A 7 -7.27 -4.91 11.74
N ASP A 8 -8.40 -4.39 12.24
CA ASP A 8 -9.70 -5.00 12.01
C ASP A 8 -10.07 -5.07 10.52
N PHE A 9 -9.61 -4.11 9.71
CA PHE A 9 -9.89 -4.08 8.27
C PHE A 9 -8.85 -4.87 7.44
N GLY A 10 -7.73 -5.28 8.01
CA GLY A 10 -6.64 -5.93 7.30
C GLY A 10 -5.27 -5.52 7.82
N TYR A 11 -4.49 -4.85 6.99
CA TYR A 11 -3.10 -4.53 7.31
C TYR A 11 -2.78 -3.07 7.10
N TYR A 12 -2.00 -2.53 8.03
CA TYR A 12 -1.50 -1.16 7.98
C TYR A 12 0.01 -1.25 7.78
N LEU A 13 0.47 -0.83 6.61
CA LEU A 13 1.89 -0.87 6.25
C LEU A 13 2.48 0.53 6.37
N THR A 14 3.68 0.62 6.92
CA THR A 14 4.43 1.88 6.96
C THR A 14 5.78 1.64 6.30
N PHE A 15 6.12 2.46 5.31
CA PHE A 15 7.44 2.46 4.70
C PHE A 15 8.04 3.84 4.87
N SER A 16 9.30 3.90 5.30
CA SER A 16 9.98 5.18 5.50
C SER A 16 11.45 5.09 5.09
N GLY A 17 11.99 6.22 4.65
CA GLY A 17 13.36 6.31 4.22
C GLY A 17 13.62 5.61 2.90
N PHE A 18 14.85 5.20 2.71
CA PHE A 18 15.31 4.54 1.48
C PHE A 18 15.16 3.03 1.66
N ILE A 19 14.32 2.41 0.84
CA ILE A 19 14.03 0.98 0.93
C ILE A 19 14.81 0.23 -0.14
N LYS A 20 15.88 -0.43 0.27
CA LYS A 20 16.70 -1.25 -0.64
C LYS A 20 15.99 -2.56 -0.98
N LYS A 21 16.47 -3.22 -2.02
CA LYS A 21 15.94 -4.50 -2.47
C LYS A 21 15.85 -5.52 -1.34
N GLU A 22 16.92 -5.64 -0.54
CA GLU A 22 17.00 -6.61 0.54
C GLU A 22 15.92 -6.39 1.60
N GLU A 23 15.67 -5.14 1.95
CA GLU A 23 14.62 -4.81 2.91
C GLU A 23 13.24 -5.07 2.31
N MET A 24 13.05 -4.76 1.04
CA MET A 24 11.78 -5.05 0.36
C MET A 24 11.53 -6.55 0.28
N GLU A 25 12.56 -7.34 0.08
CA GLU A 25 12.46 -8.81 0.10
C GLU A 25 12.08 -9.33 1.48
N GLU A 26 12.58 -8.71 2.56
CA GLU A 26 12.17 -9.05 3.93
C GLU A 26 10.69 -8.78 4.14
N TRP A 27 10.22 -7.62 3.68
CA TRP A 27 8.80 -7.28 3.74
C TRP A 27 7.96 -8.30 2.98
N TYR A 28 8.41 -8.71 1.81
CA TYR A 28 7.70 -9.69 0.99
C TYR A 28 7.61 -11.04 1.69
N LYS A 29 8.71 -11.52 2.25
CA LYS A 29 8.76 -12.77 3.01
C LYS A 29 7.83 -12.76 4.21
N GLU A 30 7.90 -11.69 4.99
CA GLU A 30 7.03 -11.54 6.16
C GLU A 30 5.57 -11.49 5.75
N SER A 31 5.27 -10.81 4.65
CA SER A 31 3.93 -10.73 4.10
C SER A 31 3.40 -12.09 3.66
N LEU A 32 4.24 -12.92 3.01
CA LEU A 32 3.82 -14.26 2.60
C LEU A 32 3.35 -15.07 3.81
N ALA A 33 4.10 -15.02 4.91
CA ALA A 33 3.75 -15.75 6.12
C ALA A 33 2.46 -15.23 6.76
N LEU A 34 2.32 -13.91 6.87
CA LEU A 34 1.14 -13.30 7.47
C LEU A 34 -0.12 -13.56 6.65
N LEU A 35 -0.02 -13.49 5.34
CA LEU A 35 -1.19 -13.61 4.46
C LEU A 35 -1.72 -15.04 4.36
N GLU A 36 -0.97 -16.04 4.78
CA GLU A 36 -1.48 -17.40 4.88
C GLU A 36 -2.65 -17.49 5.85
N LYS A 37 -2.69 -16.60 6.84
CA LYS A 37 -3.75 -16.56 7.86
C LYS A 37 -4.69 -15.38 7.67
N ALA A 38 -4.63 -14.72 6.53
CA ALA A 38 -5.48 -13.55 6.25
C ALA A 38 -6.95 -13.95 6.12
N PRO A 39 -7.87 -13.04 6.49
CA PRO A 39 -9.29 -13.27 6.17
C PRO A 39 -9.50 -13.32 4.67
N ALA A 40 -10.64 -13.88 4.25
CA ALA A 40 -10.96 -14.05 2.82
C ALA A 40 -10.93 -12.72 2.06
N HIS A 41 -11.36 -11.63 2.72
CA HIS A 41 -11.36 -10.28 2.14
C HIS A 41 -10.78 -9.31 3.16
N PHE A 42 -9.87 -8.45 2.72
CA PHE A 42 -9.25 -7.47 3.60
C PHE A 42 -8.79 -6.25 2.82
N GLY A 43 -8.49 -5.18 3.53
CA GLY A 43 -7.94 -3.97 2.95
C GLY A 43 -6.50 -3.73 3.40
N VAL A 44 -5.81 -2.85 2.70
CA VAL A 44 -4.43 -2.47 3.04
C VAL A 44 -4.30 -0.94 3.02
N PHE A 45 -3.81 -0.42 4.12
CA PHE A 45 -3.48 0.99 4.26
C PHE A 45 -1.96 1.11 4.22
N ALA A 46 -1.41 1.82 3.26
CA ALA A 46 0.03 2.00 3.13
C ALA A 46 0.40 3.47 3.38
N ASP A 47 1.10 3.71 4.49
CA ASP A 47 1.60 5.03 4.83
C ASP A 47 3.02 5.18 4.28
N LEU A 48 3.14 5.94 3.20
CA LEU A 48 4.42 6.19 2.52
C LEU A 48 4.85 7.66 2.63
N ARG A 49 4.33 8.39 3.63
CA ARG A 49 4.62 9.83 3.77
C ARG A 49 6.11 10.13 3.86
N ASP A 50 6.86 9.26 4.50
CA ASP A 50 8.30 9.47 4.72
C ASP A 50 9.18 8.57 3.85
N MET A 51 8.60 7.91 2.86
CA MET A 51 9.36 7.04 1.96
C MET A 51 9.99 7.83 0.83
N LYS A 52 11.25 7.53 0.55
CA LYS A 52 11.95 8.07 -0.61
C LYS A 52 11.59 7.26 -1.87
N PRO A 53 11.83 7.81 -3.08
CA PRO A 53 11.58 7.04 -4.30
C PRO A 53 12.23 5.66 -4.25
N LEU A 54 11.54 4.65 -4.79
CA LEU A 54 12.03 3.28 -4.80
C LEU A 54 13.01 3.06 -5.96
N PRO A 55 14.17 2.43 -5.71
CA PRO A 55 15.01 1.93 -6.80
C PRO A 55 14.26 0.91 -7.65
N ALA A 56 14.66 0.75 -8.90
CA ALA A 56 14.02 -0.18 -9.83
C ALA A 56 13.91 -1.60 -9.27
N GLU A 57 14.97 -2.07 -8.62
CA GLU A 57 15.01 -3.41 -8.01
C GLU A 57 13.97 -3.57 -6.91
N SER A 58 13.81 -2.53 -6.08
CA SER A 58 12.80 -2.54 -5.01
C SER A 58 11.38 -2.48 -5.58
N GLN A 59 11.19 -1.76 -6.69
CA GLN A 59 9.90 -1.70 -7.37
C GLN A 59 9.47 -3.08 -7.87
N SER A 60 10.41 -3.87 -8.40
CA SER A 60 10.11 -5.23 -8.86
C SER A 60 9.61 -6.12 -7.74
N VAL A 61 10.21 -6.01 -6.56
CA VAL A 61 9.75 -6.77 -5.39
C VAL A 61 8.38 -6.30 -4.93
N MET A 62 8.14 -4.98 -4.93
CA MET A 62 6.83 -4.43 -4.59
C MET A 62 5.74 -4.94 -5.54
N GLU A 63 6.04 -5.06 -6.83
CA GLU A 63 5.09 -5.62 -7.80
C GLU A 63 4.70 -7.04 -7.40
N GLU A 64 5.66 -7.89 -7.08
CA GLU A 64 5.38 -9.26 -6.63
C GLU A 64 4.56 -9.27 -5.35
N GLY A 65 4.90 -8.38 -4.42
CA GLY A 65 4.16 -8.24 -3.17
C GLY A 65 2.70 -7.88 -3.41
N GLN A 66 2.43 -6.88 -4.25
CA GLN A 66 1.06 -6.46 -4.55
C GLN A 66 0.24 -7.58 -5.19
N LYS A 67 0.85 -8.34 -6.11
CA LYS A 67 0.18 -9.49 -6.71
C LYS A 67 -0.21 -10.52 -5.66
N ASN A 68 0.67 -10.76 -4.70
CA ASN A 68 0.42 -11.70 -3.61
C ASN A 68 -0.72 -11.22 -2.70
N TYR A 69 -0.73 -9.94 -2.32
CA TYR A 69 -1.80 -9.36 -1.52
C TYR A 69 -3.15 -9.50 -2.24
N LYS A 70 -3.18 -9.19 -3.52
CA LYS A 70 -4.40 -9.32 -4.32
C LYS A 70 -4.88 -10.78 -4.36
N GLN A 71 -3.97 -11.71 -4.62
CA GLN A 71 -4.28 -13.13 -4.71
C GLN A 71 -4.85 -13.66 -3.39
N LYS A 72 -4.37 -13.15 -2.27
CA LYS A 72 -4.78 -13.60 -0.94
C LYS A 72 -6.07 -12.98 -0.43
N GLY A 73 -6.63 -11.99 -1.14
CA GLY A 73 -7.93 -11.46 -0.80
C GLY A 73 -8.02 -9.95 -0.58
N MET A 74 -6.98 -9.19 -0.91
CA MET A 74 -7.04 -7.73 -0.82
C MET A 74 -8.09 -7.20 -1.79
N VAL A 75 -9.11 -6.53 -1.25
CA VAL A 75 -10.22 -5.99 -2.04
C VAL A 75 -10.05 -4.50 -2.34
N ARG A 76 -9.47 -3.75 -1.42
CA ARG A 76 -9.20 -2.32 -1.58
C ARG A 76 -7.91 -1.96 -0.88
N SER A 77 -7.22 -0.96 -1.42
CA SER A 77 -6.01 -0.42 -0.80
C SER A 77 -6.01 1.10 -0.91
N VAL A 78 -5.27 1.73 -0.01
CA VAL A 78 -5.04 3.16 -0.05
C VAL A 78 -3.56 3.41 0.20
N VAL A 79 -3.00 4.39 -0.51
CA VAL A 79 -1.60 4.78 -0.36
C VAL A 79 -1.58 6.26 0.00
N VAL A 80 -0.94 6.59 1.11
CA VAL A 80 -0.79 7.97 1.56
C VAL A 80 0.64 8.42 1.30
N LEU A 81 0.79 9.53 0.58
CA LEU A 81 2.09 10.05 0.17
C LEU A 81 2.09 11.57 0.35
N ASN A 82 3.24 12.19 0.19
CA ASN A 82 3.34 13.65 0.16
C ASN A 82 4.37 14.13 -0.84
N SER A 83 4.73 13.29 -1.82
CA SER A 83 5.67 13.68 -2.87
C SER A 83 5.29 13.02 -4.20
N ALA A 84 5.63 13.70 -5.30
CA ALA A 84 5.17 13.34 -6.63
C ALA A 84 5.79 12.04 -7.17
N ILE A 85 7.10 11.83 -6.95
CA ILE A 85 7.78 10.70 -7.56
C ILE A 85 7.33 9.36 -7.00
N PRO A 86 7.28 9.15 -5.67
CA PRO A 86 6.70 7.92 -5.13
C PRO A 86 5.24 7.69 -5.57
N THR A 87 4.46 8.76 -5.68
CA THR A 87 3.08 8.66 -6.16
C THR A 87 3.03 8.08 -7.57
N MET A 88 3.85 8.60 -8.46
CA MET A 88 3.93 8.11 -9.85
C MET A 88 4.37 6.65 -9.89
N GLN A 89 5.36 6.29 -9.08
CA GLN A 89 5.87 4.92 -9.03
C GLN A 89 4.79 3.94 -8.59
N PHE A 90 4.05 4.25 -7.53
CA PHE A 90 3.01 3.37 -7.02
C PHE A 90 1.82 3.27 -7.94
N LYS A 91 1.42 4.36 -8.60
CA LYS A 91 0.38 4.30 -9.63
C LYS A 91 0.77 3.38 -10.78
N ARG A 92 2.02 3.46 -11.23
CA ARG A 92 2.51 2.61 -12.30
C ARG A 92 2.54 1.14 -11.88
N ILE A 93 3.04 0.87 -10.68
CA ILE A 93 3.08 -0.49 -10.13
C ILE A 93 1.66 -1.06 -10.02
N ALA A 94 0.72 -0.27 -9.51
CA ALA A 94 -0.67 -0.72 -9.37
C ALA A 94 -1.32 -1.07 -10.71
N LYS A 95 -1.01 -0.31 -11.76
CA LYS A 95 -1.50 -0.62 -13.11
C LYS A 95 -0.93 -1.94 -13.62
N THR A 96 0.35 -2.19 -13.36
CA THR A 96 1.01 -3.44 -13.75
C THR A 96 0.43 -4.65 -13.00
N THR A 97 0.15 -4.49 -11.71
CA THR A 97 -0.34 -5.60 -10.87
C THR A 97 -1.85 -5.79 -10.93
N GLY A 98 -2.57 -4.86 -11.52
CA GLY A 98 -4.01 -4.95 -11.69
C GLY A 98 -4.84 -4.46 -10.50
N ILE A 99 -4.23 -3.78 -9.53
CA ILE A 99 -4.96 -3.28 -8.35
C ILE A 99 -5.40 -1.82 -8.47
N TYR A 100 -5.01 -1.14 -9.54
CA TYR A 100 -5.20 0.30 -9.69
C TYR A 100 -6.66 0.73 -9.54
N GLN A 101 -7.59 -0.05 -10.04
CA GLN A 101 -9.02 0.25 -9.98
C GLN A 101 -9.52 0.40 -8.54
N TRP A 102 -8.97 -0.38 -7.63
CA TRP A 102 -9.40 -0.44 -6.23
C TRP A 102 -8.39 0.16 -5.26
N GLU A 103 -7.40 0.87 -5.78
CA GLU A 103 -6.42 1.59 -4.98
C GLU A 103 -6.65 3.09 -5.09
N ARG A 104 -6.56 3.80 -3.98
CA ARG A 104 -6.68 5.25 -3.95
C ARG A 104 -5.41 5.88 -3.40
N TYR A 105 -5.13 7.10 -3.82
CA TYR A 105 -3.90 7.81 -3.45
C TYR A 105 -4.30 9.11 -2.78
N ILE A 106 -3.78 9.33 -1.58
CA ILE A 106 -4.10 10.50 -0.77
C ILE A 106 -2.83 11.32 -0.57
N ASP A 107 -2.90 12.59 -0.93
CA ASP A 107 -1.81 13.53 -0.72
C ASP A 107 -1.94 14.13 0.68
N ALA A 108 -1.07 13.68 1.59
CA ALA A 108 -1.09 14.12 2.98
C ALA A 108 -0.68 15.59 3.13
N SER A 109 0.00 16.17 2.14
CA SER A 109 0.37 17.59 2.19
C SER A 109 -0.84 18.50 2.00
N SER A 110 -1.91 18.02 1.40
CA SER A 110 -3.13 18.79 1.14
C SER A 110 -4.36 18.29 1.89
N ASN A 111 -4.28 17.12 2.51
CA ASN A 111 -5.40 16.51 3.25
C ASN A 111 -4.96 16.18 4.68
N LYS A 112 -5.39 16.98 5.63
CA LYS A 112 -5.05 16.78 7.05
C LYS A 112 -5.72 15.55 7.65
N ASP A 113 -6.84 15.12 7.07
CA ASP A 113 -7.60 13.95 7.52
C ASP A 113 -7.24 12.71 6.71
N TRP A 114 -6.01 12.61 6.24
CA TRP A 114 -5.55 11.54 5.35
C TRP A 114 -5.83 10.15 5.92
N GLU A 115 -5.64 9.95 7.23
CA GLU A 115 -5.84 8.63 7.83
C GLU A 115 -7.32 8.25 7.83
N ALA A 116 -8.19 9.15 8.32
CA ALA A 116 -9.62 8.91 8.35
C ALA A 116 -10.18 8.73 6.93
N THR A 117 -9.72 9.52 5.99
CA THR A 117 -10.12 9.43 4.58
C THR A 117 -9.75 8.06 3.99
N GLY A 118 -8.54 7.59 4.26
CA GLY A 118 -8.08 6.30 3.76
C GLY A 118 -8.82 5.13 4.39
N ILE A 119 -9.05 5.18 5.69
CA ILE A 119 -9.79 4.12 6.39
C ILE A 119 -11.24 4.06 5.89
N ALA A 120 -11.87 5.20 5.63
CA ALA A 120 -13.23 5.24 5.09
C ALA A 120 -13.33 4.55 3.73
N TRP A 121 -12.32 4.72 2.87
CA TRP A 121 -12.27 4.00 1.61
C TRP A 121 -12.19 2.48 1.84
N ILE A 122 -11.30 2.05 2.71
CA ILE A 122 -11.08 0.63 2.97
C ILE A 122 -12.29 -0.03 3.60
N LYS A 123 -12.87 0.58 4.64
CA LYS A 123 -13.93 -0.03 5.42
C LYS A 123 -15.32 0.19 4.83
N ASP A 124 -15.59 1.36 4.30
CA ASP A 124 -16.94 1.80 3.94
C ASP A 124 -17.12 2.09 2.44
N GLU A 125 -16.09 1.85 1.64
CA GLU A 125 -16.10 2.17 0.20
C GLU A 125 -16.41 3.63 -0.10
N ILE A 126 -16.06 4.53 0.80
CA ILE A 126 -16.22 5.97 0.55
C ILE A 126 -15.04 6.43 -0.29
N ASP A 127 -15.28 6.65 -1.58
CA ASP A 127 -14.24 6.97 -2.55
C ASP A 127 -13.74 8.40 -2.36
N PRO A 128 -12.47 8.60 -2.00
CA PRO A 128 -11.93 9.95 -1.82
C PRO A 128 -11.85 10.75 -3.12
N ASP A 129 -11.93 10.07 -4.27
CA ASP A 129 -11.89 10.71 -5.59
C ASP A 129 -13.29 11.00 -6.13
N ALA A 130 -14.34 10.62 -5.44
CA ALA A 130 -15.71 10.89 -5.85
C ALA A 130 -16.03 12.38 -5.72
N LYS A 131 -16.76 12.91 -6.70
CA LYS A 131 -17.18 14.30 -6.72
C LYS A 131 -18.64 14.44 -6.37
#